data_dd1561d916efb7d718712309f404d73b
#
_entry.id   dd1561d916efb7d718712309f404d73b
#
_cell.length_a   1.000
_cell.length_b   1.000
_cell.length_c   1.000
_cell.angle_alpha   90.00
_cell.angle_beta   90.00
_cell.angle_gamma   90.00
#
_symmetry.space_group_name_H-M   'P 1'
#
loop_
_entity.id
_entity.type
_entity.pdbx_description
1 polymer ?
#
loop_
_entity_poly.entity_id
_entity_poly.type
_entity_poly.pdbx_seq_one_letter_code
_entity_poly.pdbx_strand_id
1 'polypeptide(L)'
;MDIKFINSIECKQGAVRAVRFNVDGSYCLTCGSDKKVKLWNPYRGVALKTYGGHANEVLDACASCDSSQIVSCGMDKSVIVWDVATGNPVRRLRGHAGSVTTVRYNEESTMAISGSHDNCVMCWDTRSRTQDPVQTLREAKDTVSSIRVSDYEILAASYDNRIRRYDMRVGELLVDYLGEAVTCASFTRDGQCIVISCGDGVIRLMDKDTGELLGEFSGHSAEDLCLESTVDCQDTHIMSGSGDGRLWIWELVTQEVVGKLSANDLIENKYPVVSLSVHPQRNCILAASGGNILMWDNKDQTDEDKE
;
A
#
# COMPACT_ATOMS: atom_id res chain seq x y z
N MET A 1 7.03 14.27 16.35
CA MET A 1 5.97 14.42 15.34
C MET A 1 4.68 14.84 16.04
N ASP A 2 4.14 16.04 15.77
CA ASP A 2 2.91 16.53 16.44
C ASP A 2 1.69 16.25 15.55
N ILE A 3 1.26 14.98 15.53
CA ILE A 3 0.14 14.48 14.72
C ILE A 3 -1.03 14.18 15.65
N LYS A 4 -2.23 14.63 15.30
CA LYS A 4 -3.45 14.41 16.07
C LYS A 4 -4.49 13.68 15.24
N PHE A 5 -5.31 12.89 15.93
CA PHE A 5 -6.47 12.26 15.32
C PHE A 5 -7.48 13.33 14.88
N ILE A 6 -7.87 13.29 13.62
CA ILE A 6 -8.79 14.26 13.02
C ILE A 6 -10.18 13.67 12.85
N ASN A 7 -10.27 12.49 12.20
CA ASN A 7 -11.55 11.94 11.80
C ASN A 7 -11.50 10.42 11.62
N SER A 8 -12.67 9.80 11.75
CA SER A 8 -12.94 8.41 11.35
C SER A 8 -14.07 8.36 10.35
N ILE A 9 -13.83 7.75 9.20
CA ILE A 9 -14.81 7.65 8.11
C ILE A 9 -15.27 6.21 8.00
N GLU A 10 -16.56 5.97 8.22
CA GLU A 10 -17.18 4.66 8.01
C GLU A 10 -17.35 4.39 6.51
N CYS A 11 -16.61 3.43 5.97
CA CYS A 11 -16.57 3.16 4.54
C CYS A 11 -17.78 2.35 4.04
N LYS A 12 -18.47 1.63 4.93
CA LYS A 12 -19.56 0.70 4.56
C LYS A 12 -19.12 -0.29 3.46
N GLN A 13 -17.92 -0.89 3.64
CA GLN A 13 -17.33 -1.85 2.71
C GLN A 13 -17.06 -3.22 3.34
N GLY A 14 -17.58 -3.45 4.55
CA GLY A 14 -17.13 -4.54 5.40
C GLY A 14 -15.69 -4.27 5.84
N ALA A 15 -14.81 -5.24 5.72
CA ALA A 15 -13.38 -5.01 6.00
C ALA A 15 -12.75 -4.20 4.87
N VAL A 16 -12.14 -3.06 5.21
CA VAL A 16 -11.29 -2.28 4.29
C VAL A 16 -9.92 -2.95 4.23
N ARG A 17 -9.51 -3.37 3.05
CA ARG A 17 -8.25 -4.10 2.82
C ARG A 17 -7.08 -3.16 2.53
N ALA A 18 -7.32 -2.08 1.80
CA ALA A 18 -6.31 -1.09 1.52
C ALA A 18 -6.90 0.33 1.47
N VAL A 19 -6.10 1.29 1.90
CA VAL A 19 -6.32 2.72 1.75
C VAL A 19 -5.13 3.34 1.04
N ARG A 20 -5.37 4.21 0.04
CA ARG A 20 -4.31 4.84 -0.76
C ARG A 20 -4.65 6.28 -1.05
N PHE A 21 -3.74 7.20 -0.74
CA PHE A 21 -3.81 8.54 -1.30
C PHE A 21 -3.59 8.50 -2.82
N ASN A 22 -4.17 9.45 -3.53
CA ASN A 22 -3.76 9.76 -4.88
C ASN A 22 -2.44 10.58 -4.87
N VAL A 23 -1.90 10.85 -6.05
CA VAL A 23 -0.56 11.45 -6.20
C VAL A 23 -0.43 12.84 -5.57
N ASP A 24 -1.49 13.65 -5.58
CA ASP A 24 -1.50 14.99 -4.98
C ASP A 24 -1.97 15.01 -3.52
N GLY A 25 -2.48 13.89 -3.01
CA GLY A 25 -3.00 13.77 -1.64
C GLY A 25 -4.40 14.37 -1.42
N SER A 26 -5.05 14.92 -2.44
CA SER A 26 -6.39 15.56 -2.31
C SER A 26 -7.50 14.53 -2.10
N TYR A 27 -7.30 13.30 -2.57
CA TYR A 27 -8.28 12.22 -2.53
C TYR A 27 -7.64 10.92 -2.04
N CYS A 28 -8.48 10.00 -1.60
CA CYS A 28 -8.03 8.64 -1.30
C CYS A 28 -8.97 7.59 -1.88
N LEU A 29 -8.39 6.41 -2.10
CA LEU A 29 -9.07 5.21 -2.54
C LEU A 29 -9.19 4.24 -1.37
N THR A 30 -10.30 3.53 -1.29
CA THR A 30 -10.46 2.36 -0.44
C THR A 30 -10.96 1.18 -1.24
N CYS A 31 -10.51 0.00 -0.86
CA CYS A 31 -11.03 -1.25 -1.39
C CYS A 31 -11.27 -2.24 -0.25
N GLY A 32 -12.23 -3.12 -0.42
CA GLY A 32 -12.61 -4.02 0.65
C GLY A 32 -13.51 -5.17 0.25
N SER A 33 -14.11 -5.78 1.27
CA SER A 33 -14.90 -7.00 1.14
C SER A 33 -16.21 -6.84 0.38
N ASP A 34 -16.68 -5.60 0.17
CA ASP A 34 -17.87 -5.29 -0.64
C ASP A 34 -17.65 -5.43 -2.15
N LYS A 35 -16.45 -5.87 -2.59
CA LYS A 35 -16.06 -6.06 -4.00
C LYS A 35 -16.00 -4.76 -4.80
N LYS A 36 -15.82 -3.63 -4.13
CA LYS A 36 -15.82 -2.30 -4.75
C LYS A 36 -14.58 -1.51 -4.37
N VAL A 37 -14.23 -0.58 -5.25
CA VAL A 37 -13.31 0.50 -4.93
C VAL A 37 -14.13 1.76 -4.73
N LYS A 38 -13.81 2.56 -3.71
CA LYS A 38 -14.43 3.86 -3.47
C LYS A 38 -13.40 4.96 -3.47
N LEU A 39 -13.77 6.08 -4.06
CA LEU A 39 -13.02 7.33 -4.06
C LEU A 39 -13.63 8.27 -3.03
N TRP A 40 -12.77 8.84 -2.19
CA TRP A 40 -13.16 9.71 -1.09
C TRP A 40 -12.43 11.06 -1.14
N ASN A 41 -13.08 12.09 -0.64
CA ASN A 41 -12.38 13.25 -0.09
C ASN A 41 -12.19 12.98 1.41
N PRO A 42 -10.96 12.66 1.87
CA PRO A 42 -10.72 12.27 3.26
C PRO A 42 -10.93 13.43 4.23
N TYR A 43 -10.69 14.68 3.81
CA TYR A 43 -10.81 15.89 4.62
C TYR A 43 -12.26 16.25 4.93
N ARG A 44 -13.16 15.99 3.97
CA ARG A 44 -14.61 16.21 4.12
C ARG A 44 -15.36 14.96 4.59
N GLY A 45 -14.70 13.79 4.61
CA GLY A 45 -15.30 12.50 4.96
C GLY A 45 -16.39 12.05 3.97
N VAL A 46 -16.34 12.49 2.71
CA VAL A 46 -17.41 12.26 1.72
C VAL A 46 -16.94 11.28 0.66
N ALA A 47 -17.78 10.26 0.40
CA ALA A 47 -17.59 9.36 -0.74
C ALA A 47 -18.00 10.09 -2.03
N LEU A 48 -17.07 10.17 -2.98
CA LEU A 48 -17.29 10.86 -4.27
C LEU A 48 -17.81 9.89 -5.32
N LYS A 49 -17.22 8.68 -5.38
CA LYS A 49 -17.54 7.69 -6.39
C LYS A 49 -17.31 6.26 -5.92
N THR A 50 -18.04 5.34 -6.53
CA THR A 50 -17.93 3.90 -6.27
C THR A 50 -17.76 3.16 -7.59
N TYR A 51 -16.75 2.29 -7.65
CA TYR A 51 -16.40 1.47 -8.81
C TYR A 51 -16.75 0.02 -8.51
N GLY A 52 -17.70 -0.53 -9.23
CA GLY A 52 -18.17 -1.90 -9.04
C GLY A 52 -17.96 -2.74 -10.30
N GLY A 53 -17.43 -3.95 -10.12
CA GLY A 53 -17.16 -4.86 -11.24
C GLY A 53 -16.27 -6.04 -10.88
N HIS A 54 -15.56 -6.01 -9.74
CA HIS A 54 -14.91 -7.20 -9.23
C HIS A 54 -15.95 -8.27 -8.80
N ALA A 55 -15.62 -9.53 -9.05
CA ALA A 55 -16.49 -10.65 -8.68
C ALA A 55 -16.28 -11.09 -7.23
N ASN A 56 -15.14 -10.73 -6.62
CA ASN A 56 -14.80 -11.05 -5.24
C ASN A 56 -14.13 -9.83 -4.55
N GLU A 57 -13.65 -9.99 -3.30
CA GLU A 57 -12.99 -8.93 -2.54
C GLU A 57 -11.88 -8.25 -3.33
N VAL A 58 -11.80 -6.93 -3.19
CA VAL A 58 -10.72 -6.11 -3.74
C VAL A 58 -9.65 -5.97 -2.69
N LEU A 59 -8.42 -6.33 -3.03
CA LEU A 59 -7.31 -6.38 -2.09
C LEU A 59 -6.43 -5.13 -2.12
N ASP A 60 -6.25 -4.54 -3.31
CA ASP A 60 -5.45 -3.32 -3.45
C ASP A 60 -5.94 -2.47 -4.62
N ALA A 61 -5.61 -1.17 -4.58
CA ALA A 61 -5.91 -0.22 -5.64
C ALA A 61 -4.88 0.90 -5.68
N CYS A 62 -4.66 1.49 -6.84
CA CYS A 62 -3.73 2.59 -7.04
C CYS A 62 -4.29 3.58 -8.08
N ALA A 63 -4.11 4.87 -7.84
CA ALA A 63 -4.45 5.91 -8.81
C ALA A 63 -3.29 6.12 -9.81
N SER A 64 -3.62 6.57 -11.03
CA SER A 64 -2.62 7.01 -12.02
C SER A 64 -2.01 8.35 -11.62
N CYS A 65 -0.86 8.69 -12.21
CA CYS A 65 -0.12 9.92 -11.93
C CYS A 65 -0.94 11.20 -12.23
N ASP A 66 -1.84 11.14 -13.20
CA ASP A 66 -2.75 12.22 -13.58
C ASP A 66 -4.13 12.12 -12.90
N SER A 67 -4.31 11.15 -12.01
CA SER A 67 -5.57 10.85 -11.32
C SER A 67 -6.77 10.59 -12.26
N SER A 68 -6.54 10.31 -13.54
CA SER A 68 -7.60 10.01 -14.52
C SER A 68 -8.05 8.56 -14.49
N GLN A 69 -7.18 7.67 -14.04
CA GLN A 69 -7.43 6.23 -13.97
C GLN A 69 -7.15 5.66 -12.59
N ILE A 70 -7.76 4.53 -12.31
CA ILE A 70 -7.51 3.70 -11.14
C ILE A 70 -7.21 2.29 -11.63
N VAL A 71 -6.22 1.63 -11.05
CA VAL A 71 -6.02 0.19 -11.18
C VAL A 71 -6.39 -0.48 -9.87
N SER A 72 -7.09 -1.61 -9.92
CA SER A 72 -7.46 -2.41 -8.75
C SER A 72 -7.26 -3.89 -9.01
N CYS A 73 -7.05 -4.65 -7.95
CA CYS A 73 -6.87 -6.09 -8.01
C CYS A 73 -7.60 -6.80 -6.87
N GLY A 74 -7.87 -8.07 -7.03
CA GLY A 74 -8.60 -8.79 -6.00
C GLY A 74 -8.58 -10.31 -6.09
N MET A 75 -9.37 -10.93 -5.22
CA MET A 75 -9.51 -12.39 -5.12
C MET A 75 -10.16 -13.03 -6.36
N ASP A 76 -10.74 -12.23 -7.25
CA ASP A 76 -11.30 -12.71 -8.52
C ASP A 76 -10.23 -12.94 -9.60
N LYS A 77 -8.94 -12.87 -9.23
CA LYS A 77 -7.78 -13.09 -10.09
C LYS A 77 -7.66 -12.09 -11.25
N SER A 78 -8.36 -10.97 -11.16
CA SER A 78 -8.35 -9.95 -12.19
C SER A 78 -7.71 -8.66 -11.71
N VAL A 79 -7.08 -7.95 -12.65
CA VAL A 79 -6.69 -6.56 -12.51
C VAL A 79 -7.63 -5.74 -13.38
N ILE A 80 -8.24 -4.69 -12.81
CA ILE A 80 -9.20 -3.85 -13.54
C ILE A 80 -8.69 -2.42 -13.56
N VAL A 81 -8.67 -1.84 -14.75
CA VAL A 81 -8.40 -0.43 -14.99
C VAL A 81 -9.73 0.32 -15.13
N TRP A 82 -9.90 1.38 -14.38
CA TRP A 82 -11.11 2.19 -14.35
C TRP A 82 -10.83 3.59 -14.85
N ASP A 83 -11.79 4.17 -15.52
CA ASP A 83 -11.84 5.60 -15.80
C ASP A 83 -12.50 6.33 -14.64
N VAL A 84 -11.79 7.31 -14.05
CA VAL A 84 -12.25 8.04 -12.88
C VAL A 84 -13.47 8.89 -13.20
N ALA A 85 -13.49 9.53 -14.36
CA ALA A 85 -14.57 10.44 -14.73
C ALA A 85 -15.90 9.72 -14.97
N THR A 86 -15.89 8.58 -15.69
CA THR A 86 -17.10 7.83 -16.00
C THR A 86 -17.47 6.82 -14.93
N GLY A 87 -16.47 6.29 -14.21
CA GLY A 87 -16.63 5.18 -13.25
C GLY A 87 -16.73 3.80 -13.89
N ASN A 88 -16.52 3.72 -15.19
CA ASN A 88 -16.60 2.47 -15.92
C ASN A 88 -15.26 1.75 -15.97
N PRO A 89 -15.26 0.40 -16.02
CA PRO A 89 -14.05 -0.35 -16.29
C PRO A 89 -13.63 -0.12 -17.75
N VAL A 90 -12.41 0.37 -17.94
CA VAL A 90 -11.79 0.52 -19.26
C VAL A 90 -11.22 -0.82 -19.70
N ARG A 91 -10.64 -1.58 -18.78
CA ARG A 91 -10.00 -2.87 -19.04
C ARG A 91 -10.16 -3.83 -17.90
N ARG A 92 -10.20 -5.10 -18.24
CA ARG A 92 -10.08 -6.21 -17.32
C ARG A 92 -8.98 -7.14 -17.81
N LEU A 93 -7.88 -7.14 -17.08
CA LEU A 93 -6.68 -7.92 -17.39
C LEU A 93 -6.76 -9.25 -16.64
N ARG A 94 -6.56 -10.34 -17.34
CA ARG A 94 -6.66 -11.69 -16.81
C ARG A 94 -5.45 -12.50 -17.29
N GLY A 95 -4.75 -13.13 -16.36
CA GLY A 95 -3.55 -13.93 -16.63
C GLY A 95 -3.09 -14.65 -15.38
N HIS A 96 -3.34 -14.03 -14.22
CA HIS A 96 -3.02 -14.64 -12.94
C HIS A 96 -3.86 -15.90 -12.68
N ALA A 97 -3.20 -16.95 -12.20
CA ALA A 97 -3.83 -18.20 -11.81
C ALA A 97 -4.36 -18.16 -10.36
N GLY A 98 -3.82 -17.27 -9.51
CA GLY A 98 -4.19 -17.03 -8.11
C GLY A 98 -4.83 -15.67 -7.88
N SER A 99 -5.24 -15.42 -6.63
CA SER A 99 -5.72 -14.10 -6.20
C SER A 99 -4.61 -13.06 -6.37
N VAL A 100 -4.95 -11.87 -6.85
CA VAL A 100 -4.00 -10.77 -7.02
C VAL A 100 -3.98 -9.95 -5.74
N THR A 101 -2.84 -9.94 -5.05
CA THR A 101 -2.66 -9.38 -3.71
C THR A 101 -2.40 -7.89 -3.74
N THR A 102 -1.66 -7.42 -4.74
CA THR A 102 -1.18 -6.04 -4.82
C THR A 102 -1.08 -5.57 -6.26
N VAL A 103 -1.28 -4.28 -6.49
CA VAL A 103 -1.14 -3.66 -7.81
C VAL A 103 -0.63 -2.22 -7.68
N ARG A 104 0.30 -1.84 -8.56
CA ARG A 104 0.86 -0.48 -8.65
C ARG A 104 0.96 -0.05 -10.11
N TYR A 105 0.89 1.24 -10.33
CA TYR A 105 1.37 1.85 -11.56
C TYR A 105 2.86 2.13 -11.50
N ASN A 106 3.52 2.18 -12.67
CA ASN A 106 4.80 2.88 -12.79
C ASN A 106 4.55 4.40 -12.75
N GLU A 107 5.60 5.20 -12.60
CA GLU A 107 5.49 6.67 -12.49
C GLU A 107 4.66 7.31 -13.60
N GLU A 108 4.91 6.94 -14.83
CA GLU A 108 4.18 7.45 -16.01
C GLU A 108 2.76 6.87 -16.16
N SER A 109 2.36 5.93 -15.30
CA SER A 109 1.10 5.18 -15.38
C SER A 109 0.85 4.48 -16.71
N THR A 110 1.92 4.20 -17.45
CA THR A 110 1.89 3.45 -18.73
C THR A 110 1.84 1.95 -18.52
N MET A 111 2.32 1.50 -17.37
CA MET A 111 2.36 0.08 -16.96
C MET A 111 1.64 -0.11 -15.62
N ALA A 112 0.84 -1.15 -15.53
CA ALA A 112 0.36 -1.69 -14.26
C ALA A 112 1.19 -2.92 -13.91
N ILE A 113 1.59 -3.06 -12.65
CA ILE A 113 2.40 -4.16 -12.15
C ILE A 113 1.64 -4.82 -11.01
N SER A 114 1.41 -6.12 -11.10
CA SER A 114 0.59 -6.88 -10.15
C SER A 114 1.32 -8.08 -9.59
N GLY A 115 1.14 -8.33 -8.29
CA GLY A 115 1.64 -9.52 -7.59
C GLY A 115 0.49 -10.41 -7.14
N SER A 116 0.75 -11.71 -7.05
CA SER A 116 -0.30 -12.69 -6.82
C SER A 116 0.13 -13.88 -5.95
N HIS A 117 -0.88 -14.58 -5.45
CA HIS A 117 -0.75 -15.90 -4.82
C HIS A 117 -0.27 -17.00 -5.79
N ASP A 118 -0.19 -16.74 -7.09
CA ASP A 118 0.40 -17.67 -8.06
C ASP A 118 1.92 -17.54 -8.18
N ASN A 119 2.54 -16.80 -7.24
CA ASN A 119 3.99 -16.59 -7.14
C ASN A 119 4.57 -15.81 -8.32
N CYS A 120 3.73 -15.09 -9.06
CA CYS A 120 4.15 -14.32 -10.22
C CYS A 120 3.95 -12.82 -10.00
N VAL A 121 4.86 -12.04 -10.59
CA VAL A 121 4.63 -10.62 -10.86
C VAL A 121 4.36 -10.46 -12.35
N MET A 122 3.27 -9.79 -12.71
CA MET A 122 2.90 -9.54 -14.09
C MET A 122 2.89 -8.05 -14.38
N CYS A 123 3.50 -7.67 -15.51
CA CYS A 123 3.53 -6.30 -16.02
C CYS A 123 2.55 -6.18 -17.20
N TRP A 124 1.71 -5.16 -17.15
CA TRP A 124 0.63 -4.94 -18.12
C TRP A 124 0.77 -3.55 -18.76
N ASP A 125 0.76 -3.49 -20.08
CA ASP A 125 0.69 -2.20 -20.78
C ASP A 125 -0.76 -1.68 -20.73
N THR A 126 -0.97 -0.56 -20.06
CA THR A 126 -2.29 0.05 -19.90
C THR A 126 -2.82 0.69 -21.17
N ARG A 127 -1.97 0.99 -22.14
CA ARG A 127 -2.30 1.62 -23.43
C ARG A 127 -2.61 0.60 -24.52
N SER A 128 -1.96 -0.56 -24.46
CA SER A 128 -2.15 -1.64 -25.44
C SER A 128 -3.56 -2.22 -25.37
N ARG A 129 -4.10 -2.68 -26.48
CA ARG A 129 -5.40 -3.37 -26.51
C ARG A 129 -5.31 -4.85 -26.15
N THR A 130 -4.11 -5.41 -25.99
CA THR A 130 -3.91 -6.79 -25.60
C THR A 130 -4.32 -6.98 -24.13
N GLN A 131 -4.82 -8.15 -23.80
CA GLN A 131 -5.16 -8.53 -22.41
C GLN A 131 -4.03 -9.35 -21.78
N ASP A 132 -3.04 -9.73 -22.57
CA ASP A 132 -1.91 -10.53 -22.11
C ASP A 132 -0.87 -9.65 -21.41
N PRO A 133 -0.19 -10.15 -20.39
CA PRO A 133 0.91 -9.42 -19.75
C PRO A 133 2.08 -9.25 -20.72
N VAL A 134 2.70 -8.08 -20.71
CA VAL A 134 3.92 -7.81 -21.48
C VAL A 134 5.08 -8.66 -20.98
N GLN A 135 5.14 -8.82 -19.66
CA GLN A 135 6.16 -9.61 -18.98
C GLN A 135 5.57 -10.34 -17.77
N THR A 136 6.08 -11.55 -17.50
CA THR A 136 5.76 -12.34 -16.31
C THR A 136 7.05 -12.78 -15.64
N LEU A 137 7.24 -12.33 -14.40
CA LEU A 137 8.38 -12.65 -13.54
C LEU A 137 7.97 -13.79 -12.61
N ARG A 138 8.71 -14.88 -12.61
CA ARG A 138 8.35 -16.16 -11.94
C ARG A 138 9.39 -16.64 -10.92
N GLU A 139 10.23 -15.74 -10.46
CA GLU A 139 11.35 -16.06 -9.56
C GLU A 139 10.91 -16.24 -8.10
N ALA A 140 9.74 -15.74 -7.73
CA ALA A 140 9.18 -15.98 -6.41
C ALA A 140 8.75 -17.46 -6.26
N LYS A 141 9.01 -18.01 -5.07
CA LYS A 141 8.67 -19.41 -4.74
C LYS A 141 7.39 -19.54 -3.91
N ASP A 142 6.87 -18.41 -3.45
CA ASP A 142 5.63 -18.30 -2.69
C ASP A 142 4.93 -16.99 -3.06
N THR A 143 3.77 -16.77 -2.48
CA THR A 143 2.91 -15.61 -2.68
C THR A 143 3.70 -14.30 -2.68
N VAL A 144 3.48 -13.48 -3.69
CA VAL A 144 3.94 -12.09 -3.71
C VAL A 144 3.01 -11.28 -2.83
N SER A 145 3.53 -10.78 -1.70
CA SER A 145 2.76 -10.07 -0.67
C SER A 145 2.58 -8.59 -0.99
N SER A 146 3.62 -7.92 -1.45
CA SER A 146 3.56 -6.51 -1.82
C SER A 146 4.44 -6.17 -3.01
N ILE A 147 4.03 -5.13 -3.74
CA ILE A 147 4.81 -4.51 -4.83
C ILE A 147 4.93 -3.02 -4.56
N ARG A 148 6.12 -2.48 -4.80
CA ARG A 148 6.39 -1.06 -4.94
C ARG A 148 7.17 -0.82 -6.22
N VAL A 149 6.99 0.34 -6.79
CA VAL A 149 7.65 0.73 -8.03
C VAL A 149 8.29 2.08 -7.82
N SER A 150 9.56 2.18 -8.15
CA SER A 150 10.27 3.45 -8.31
C SER A 150 10.42 3.75 -9.81
N ASP A 151 11.17 4.79 -10.16
CA ASP A 151 11.38 5.23 -11.55
C ASP A 151 11.73 4.08 -12.50
N TYR A 152 12.57 3.16 -12.06
CA TYR A 152 13.11 2.09 -12.88
C TYR A 152 13.19 0.72 -12.20
N GLU A 153 12.79 0.62 -10.92
CA GLU A 153 12.86 -0.64 -10.18
C GLU A 153 11.48 -1.12 -9.73
N ILE A 154 11.26 -2.41 -9.82
CA ILE A 154 10.13 -3.10 -9.20
C ILE A 154 10.67 -3.80 -7.95
N LEU A 155 10.16 -3.44 -6.78
CA LEU A 155 10.41 -4.13 -5.52
C LEU A 155 9.24 -5.06 -5.25
N ALA A 156 9.51 -6.36 -5.20
CA ALA A 156 8.54 -7.40 -4.90
C ALA A 156 8.92 -8.13 -3.61
N ALA A 157 8.02 -8.12 -2.64
CA ALA A 157 8.13 -8.91 -1.41
C ALA A 157 7.37 -10.23 -1.57
N SER A 158 7.87 -11.29 -0.95
CA SER A 158 7.24 -12.61 -1.02
C SER A 158 7.35 -13.37 0.31
N TYR A 159 6.39 -14.26 0.56
CA TYR A 159 6.39 -15.14 1.72
C TYR A 159 7.49 -16.22 1.67
N ASP A 160 8.25 -16.31 0.56
CA ASP A 160 9.43 -17.17 0.46
C ASP A 160 10.67 -16.58 1.17
N ASN A 161 10.48 -15.64 2.09
CA ASN A 161 11.48 -14.97 2.91
C ASN A 161 12.45 -14.10 2.10
N ARG A 162 12.02 -13.60 0.95
CA ARG A 162 12.85 -12.79 0.05
C ARG A 162 12.16 -11.53 -0.41
N ILE A 163 12.98 -10.51 -0.63
CA ILE A 163 12.63 -9.39 -1.49
C ILE A 163 13.42 -9.52 -2.80
N ARG A 164 12.80 -9.05 -3.87
CA ARG A 164 13.37 -9.05 -5.23
C ARG A 164 13.26 -7.66 -5.81
N ARG A 165 14.38 -7.18 -6.33
CA ARG A 165 14.43 -5.91 -7.06
C ARG A 165 14.73 -6.19 -8.53
N TYR A 166 13.85 -5.77 -9.39
CA TYR A 166 14.00 -5.91 -10.84
C TYR A 166 14.27 -4.54 -11.42
N ASP A 167 15.47 -4.32 -11.96
CA ASP A 167 15.77 -3.11 -12.73
C ASP A 167 15.16 -3.24 -14.13
N MET A 168 14.19 -2.38 -14.44
CA MET A 168 13.45 -2.42 -15.71
C MET A 168 14.28 -1.94 -16.91
N ARG A 169 15.41 -1.25 -16.69
CA ARG A 169 16.26 -0.72 -17.75
C ARG A 169 17.25 -1.76 -18.26
N VAL A 170 17.88 -2.48 -17.34
CA VAL A 170 18.93 -3.46 -17.65
C VAL A 170 18.45 -4.90 -17.53
N GLY A 171 17.29 -5.12 -16.90
CA GLY A 171 16.74 -6.47 -16.69
C GLY A 171 17.49 -7.26 -15.61
N GLU A 172 18.18 -6.59 -14.71
CA GLU A 172 18.90 -7.21 -13.60
C GLU A 172 17.95 -7.57 -12.46
N LEU A 173 18.20 -8.71 -11.82
CA LEU A 173 17.48 -9.15 -10.64
C LEU A 173 18.43 -9.22 -9.46
N LEU A 174 18.12 -8.46 -8.41
CA LEU A 174 18.76 -8.53 -7.10
C LEU A 174 17.82 -9.22 -6.12
N VAL A 175 18.35 -10.09 -5.28
CA VAL A 175 17.55 -10.91 -4.35
C VAL A 175 18.19 -10.89 -2.98
N ASP A 176 17.47 -10.39 -1.98
CA ASP A 176 17.90 -10.39 -0.59
C ASP A 176 17.07 -11.41 0.21
N TYR A 177 17.74 -12.22 1.02
CA TYR A 177 17.12 -13.22 1.88
C TYR A 177 17.07 -12.74 3.32
N LEU A 178 15.87 -12.70 3.90
CA LEU A 178 15.61 -12.13 5.22
C LEU A 178 15.41 -13.15 6.34
N GLY A 179 15.32 -14.43 5.99
CA GLY A 179 15.09 -15.50 6.96
C GLY A 179 13.63 -15.71 7.36
N GLU A 180 12.80 -14.66 7.27
CA GLU A 180 11.40 -14.65 7.68
C GLU A 180 10.49 -14.23 6.51
N ALA A 181 9.21 -14.64 6.57
CA ALA A 181 8.23 -14.28 5.54
C ALA A 181 8.06 -12.76 5.46
N VAL A 182 8.15 -12.21 4.24
CA VAL A 182 8.03 -10.76 4.03
C VAL A 182 6.58 -10.42 3.75
N THR A 183 5.98 -9.59 4.60
CA THR A 183 4.58 -9.16 4.48
C THR A 183 4.43 -7.89 3.68
N CYS A 184 5.35 -6.94 3.81
CA CYS A 184 5.38 -5.69 3.07
C CYS A 184 6.82 -5.23 2.85
N ALA A 185 7.08 -4.54 1.74
CA ALA A 185 8.33 -3.83 1.51
C ALA A 185 8.05 -2.51 0.79
N SER A 186 8.78 -1.46 1.16
CA SER A 186 8.67 -0.14 0.55
C SER A 186 10.02 0.57 0.49
N PHE A 187 10.22 1.39 -0.54
CA PHE A 187 11.37 2.28 -0.59
C PHE A 187 11.19 3.47 0.37
N THR A 188 12.30 3.99 0.86
CA THR A 188 12.35 5.35 1.43
C THR A 188 12.14 6.37 0.32
N ARG A 189 11.79 7.60 0.67
CA ARG A 189 11.53 8.67 -0.32
C ARG A 189 12.77 9.05 -1.11
N ASP A 190 13.92 9.03 -0.45
CA ASP A 190 15.23 9.27 -1.07
C ASP A 190 15.68 8.10 -1.96
N GLY A 191 14.98 6.96 -1.89
CA GLY A 191 15.27 5.75 -2.66
C GLY A 191 16.56 5.04 -2.27
N GLN A 192 17.18 5.38 -1.14
CA GLN A 192 18.44 4.79 -0.69
C GLN A 192 18.23 3.54 0.16
N CYS A 193 17.08 3.43 0.85
CA CYS A 193 16.80 2.34 1.76
C CYS A 193 15.49 1.64 1.42
N ILE A 194 15.35 0.44 1.98
CA ILE A 194 14.14 -0.38 1.90
C ILE A 194 13.65 -0.66 3.32
N VAL A 195 12.40 -0.35 3.60
CA VAL A 195 11.69 -0.73 4.83
C VAL A 195 10.91 -2.01 4.58
N ILE A 196 11.13 -3.03 5.40
CA ILE A 196 10.63 -4.37 5.20
C ILE A 196 9.91 -4.83 6.46
N SER A 197 8.63 -5.15 6.36
CA SER A 197 7.88 -5.81 7.43
C SER A 197 7.97 -7.32 7.28
N CYS A 198 8.34 -8.00 8.36
CA CYS A 198 8.46 -9.44 8.38
C CYS A 198 7.37 -10.09 9.25
N GLY A 199 7.12 -11.37 9.01
CA GLY A 199 6.12 -12.15 9.73
C GLY A 199 6.45 -12.41 11.21
N ASP A 200 7.72 -12.19 11.61
CA ASP A 200 8.16 -12.23 13.01
C ASP A 200 7.76 -10.98 13.83
N GLY A 201 7.09 -10.02 13.20
CA GLY A 201 6.70 -8.77 13.82
C GLY A 201 7.84 -7.77 13.97
N VAL A 202 8.92 -7.94 13.23
CA VAL A 202 10.04 -6.99 13.17
C VAL A 202 10.02 -6.28 11.83
N ILE A 203 10.19 -4.97 11.86
CA ILE A 203 10.41 -4.15 10.67
C ILE A 203 11.91 -3.94 10.54
N ARG A 204 12.45 -4.19 9.35
CA ARG A 204 13.87 -4.07 9.05
C ARG A 204 14.08 -2.92 8.06
N LEU A 205 15.09 -2.09 8.35
CA LEU A 205 15.58 -1.07 7.44
C LEU A 205 16.89 -1.58 6.83
N MET A 206 16.94 -1.66 5.51
CA MET A 206 18.13 -2.11 4.79
C MET A 206 18.61 -1.04 3.81
N ASP A 207 19.92 -0.91 3.70
CA ASP A 207 20.53 -0.15 2.62
C ASP A 207 20.26 -0.87 1.28
N LYS A 208 19.78 -0.12 0.30
CA LYS A 208 19.36 -0.69 -0.98
C LYS A 208 20.52 -1.24 -1.79
N ASP A 209 21.66 -0.57 -1.79
CA ASP A 209 22.77 -0.91 -2.68
C ASP A 209 23.68 -1.99 -2.09
N THR A 210 23.93 -1.92 -0.78
CA THR A 210 24.81 -2.88 -0.08
C THR A 210 24.08 -4.08 0.48
N GLY A 211 22.75 -4.00 0.70
CA GLY A 211 21.96 -5.01 1.40
C GLY A 211 22.25 -5.08 2.91
N GLU A 212 22.95 -4.08 3.47
CA GLU A 212 23.27 -4.03 4.90
C GLU A 212 22.03 -3.70 5.73
N LEU A 213 21.87 -4.40 6.85
CA LEU A 213 20.83 -4.11 7.83
C LEU A 213 21.21 -2.87 8.65
N LEU A 214 20.46 -1.78 8.49
CA LEU A 214 20.72 -0.51 9.17
C LEU A 214 19.97 -0.40 10.51
N GLY A 215 18.81 -1.08 10.65
CA GLY A 215 18.03 -1.01 11.87
C GLY A 215 16.89 -2.01 11.94
N GLU A 216 16.42 -2.27 13.18
CA GLU A 216 15.27 -3.12 13.47
C GLU A 216 14.28 -2.40 14.38
N PHE A 217 12.99 -2.49 14.05
CA PHE A 217 11.90 -1.82 14.76
C PHE A 217 10.88 -2.85 15.19
N SER A 218 10.61 -2.92 16.48
CA SER A 218 9.76 -3.94 17.07
C SER A 218 8.84 -3.38 18.16
N GLY A 219 7.98 -4.24 18.72
CA GLY A 219 7.09 -3.93 19.83
C GLY A 219 5.62 -3.79 19.44
N HIS A 220 5.31 -3.58 18.15
CA HIS A 220 3.93 -3.66 17.68
C HIS A 220 3.46 -5.12 17.60
N SER A 221 2.14 -5.34 17.65
CA SER A 221 1.55 -6.67 17.51
C SER A 221 1.34 -6.96 16.03
N ALA A 222 2.04 -7.97 15.53
CA ALA A 222 1.94 -8.39 14.13
C ALA A 222 1.40 -9.83 13.96
N GLU A 223 0.89 -10.44 15.04
CA GLU A 223 0.45 -11.84 15.11
C GLU A 223 -0.38 -12.26 13.88
N ASP A 224 0.23 -13.03 13.00
CA ASP A 224 -0.37 -13.58 11.76
C ASP A 224 -1.05 -12.56 10.83
N LEU A 225 -0.72 -11.27 10.96
CA LEU A 225 -1.31 -10.19 10.18
C LEU A 225 -0.32 -9.65 9.13
N CYS A 226 -0.83 -9.42 7.93
CA CYS A 226 -0.11 -8.67 6.91
C CYS A 226 -0.28 -7.18 7.19
N LEU A 227 0.66 -6.61 7.93
CA LEU A 227 0.66 -5.19 8.27
C LEU A 227 1.52 -4.41 7.29
N GLU A 228 1.00 -3.31 6.78
CA GLU A 228 1.79 -2.39 5.98
C GLU A 228 2.64 -1.50 6.86
N SER A 229 3.90 -1.32 6.48
CA SER A 229 4.79 -0.29 6.99
C SER A 229 5.16 0.70 5.89
N THR A 230 5.44 1.92 6.29
CA THR A 230 5.85 3.00 5.39
C THR A 230 6.68 4.03 6.15
N VAL A 231 7.34 4.92 5.42
CA VAL A 231 8.04 6.08 5.98
C VAL A 231 7.18 7.34 5.85
N ASP A 232 7.48 8.34 6.64
CA ASP A 232 6.86 9.66 6.54
C ASP A 232 7.33 10.41 5.28
N CYS A 233 6.78 11.61 5.06
CA CYS A 233 7.12 12.42 3.88
C CYS A 233 8.55 13.00 3.91
N GLN A 234 9.28 12.86 5.01
CA GLN A 234 10.64 13.41 5.22
C GLN A 234 11.68 12.31 5.49
N ASP A 235 11.34 11.04 5.43
CA ASP A 235 12.18 9.89 5.78
C ASP A 235 12.78 9.98 7.19
N THR A 236 12.04 10.57 8.13
CA THR A 236 12.49 10.72 9.53
C THR A 236 11.88 9.68 10.46
N HIS A 237 10.72 9.13 10.10
CA HIS A 237 9.98 8.16 10.91
C HIS A 237 9.48 6.98 10.10
N ILE A 238 9.52 5.81 10.70
CA ILE A 238 8.86 4.61 10.20
C ILE A 238 7.51 4.46 10.92
N MET A 239 6.50 4.09 10.16
CA MET A 239 5.15 3.88 10.66
C MET A 239 4.64 2.51 10.26
N SER A 240 3.96 1.84 11.18
CA SER A 240 3.32 0.55 10.91
C SER A 240 1.96 0.46 11.60
N GLY A 241 1.06 -0.24 10.94
CA GLY A 241 -0.13 -0.73 11.60
C GLY A 241 0.20 -1.77 12.67
N SER A 242 -0.77 -2.06 13.52
CA SER A 242 -0.62 -3.05 14.58
C SER A 242 -1.93 -3.80 14.81
N GLY A 243 -1.81 -5.05 15.24
CA GLY A 243 -2.94 -5.89 15.64
C GLY A 243 -3.71 -5.36 16.84
N ASP A 244 -3.07 -4.49 17.65
CA ASP A 244 -3.70 -3.82 18.78
C ASP A 244 -4.63 -2.65 18.38
N GLY A 245 -4.79 -2.38 17.09
CA GLY A 245 -5.61 -1.30 16.55
C GLY A 245 -4.96 0.08 16.60
N ARG A 246 -3.65 0.14 16.84
CA ARG A 246 -2.88 1.39 16.92
C ARG A 246 -1.98 1.53 15.72
N LEU A 247 -1.60 2.78 15.43
CA LEU A 247 -0.52 3.12 14.55
C LEU A 247 0.73 3.37 15.39
N TRP A 248 1.78 2.62 15.15
CA TRP A 248 3.06 2.77 15.81
C TRP A 248 4.01 3.61 14.97
N ILE A 249 4.80 4.45 15.63
CA ILE A 249 5.74 5.37 14.99
C ILE A 249 7.08 5.25 15.71
N TRP A 250 8.13 5.02 14.94
CA TRP A 250 9.52 5.00 15.39
C TRP A 250 10.32 6.08 14.70
N GLU A 251 11.28 6.66 15.40
CA GLU A 251 12.29 7.50 14.79
C GLU A 251 13.30 6.64 14.04
N LEU A 252 13.60 7.00 12.80
CA LEU A 252 14.41 6.16 11.91
C LEU A 252 15.85 6.03 12.40
N VAL A 253 16.43 7.09 12.95
CA VAL A 253 17.85 7.12 13.38
C VAL A 253 18.05 6.47 14.75
N THR A 254 17.22 6.81 15.74
CA THR A 254 17.36 6.30 17.11
C THR A 254 16.73 4.93 17.29
N GLN A 255 15.86 4.50 16.38
CA GLN A 255 15.07 3.27 16.43
C GLN A 255 14.11 3.22 17.65
N GLU A 256 13.90 4.35 18.32
CA GLU A 256 13.02 4.43 19.48
C GLU A 256 11.56 4.68 19.07
N VAL A 257 10.64 4.16 19.88
CA VAL A 257 9.20 4.42 19.70
C VAL A 257 8.90 5.85 20.13
N VAL A 258 8.56 6.69 19.16
CA VAL A 258 8.21 8.11 19.37
C VAL A 258 6.72 8.29 19.65
N GLY A 259 5.88 7.42 19.12
CA GLY A 259 4.44 7.56 19.27
C GLY A 259 3.64 6.28 19.03
N LYS A 260 2.48 6.23 19.68
CA LYS A 260 1.45 5.21 19.46
C LYS A 260 0.12 5.95 19.31
N LEU A 261 -0.33 6.08 18.09
CA LEU A 261 -1.57 6.79 17.79
C LEU A 261 -2.75 5.82 17.87
N SER A 262 -3.73 6.16 18.66
CA SER A 262 -5.00 5.42 18.73
C SER A 262 -6.11 6.30 18.12
N ALA A 263 -7.07 5.65 17.49
CA ALA A 263 -8.29 6.32 17.09
C ALA A 263 -9.19 6.47 18.30
N ASN A 264 -8.92 7.41 19.16
CA ASN A 264 -9.64 7.73 20.40
C ASN A 264 -10.29 6.52 21.10
N ASP A 265 -10.25 6.51 22.45
CA ASP A 265 -10.93 5.52 23.31
C ASP A 265 -12.46 5.41 23.08
N LEU A 266 -13.00 6.20 22.15
CA LEU A 266 -14.40 6.26 21.74
C LEU A 266 -14.81 5.22 20.68
N ILE A 267 -13.86 4.60 19.99
CA ILE A 267 -14.15 3.50 19.06
C ILE A 267 -13.91 2.20 19.80
N GLU A 268 -14.95 1.59 20.32
CA GLU A 268 -14.91 0.33 21.08
C GLU A 268 -14.37 -0.87 20.29
N ASN A 269 -14.18 -0.74 19.00
CA ASN A 269 -13.78 -1.84 18.11
C ASN A 269 -12.27 -1.81 17.87
N LYS A 270 -11.56 -2.69 18.56
CA LYS A 270 -10.12 -2.96 18.39
C LYS A 270 -9.84 -3.81 17.15
N TYR A 271 -10.18 -3.31 15.96
CA TYR A 271 -9.75 -3.96 14.74
C TYR A 271 -8.29 -3.63 14.44
N PRO A 272 -7.52 -4.57 13.89
CA PRO A 272 -6.14 -4.29 13.50
C PRO A 272 -6.08 -3.18 12.45
N VAL A 273 -5.01 -2.41 12.49
CA VAL A 273 -4.64 -1.46 11.43
C VAL A 273 -3.84 -2.23 10.39
N VAL A 274 -4.42 -2.50 9.22
CA VAL A 274 -3.83 -3.40 8.22
C VAL A 274 -3.17 -2.67 7.06
N SER A 275 -3.62 -1.47 6.71
CA SER A 275 -3.12 -0.72 5.57
C SER A 275 -2.91 0.73 5.92
N LEU A 276 -1.84 1.30 5.41
CA LEU A 276 -1.41 2.67 5.66
C LEU A 276 -1.16 3.40 4.35
N SER A 277 -1.45 4.70 4.35
CA SER A 277 -1.04 5.60 3.29
C SER A 277 -0.67 6.95 3.87
N VAL A 278 0.53 7.42 3.55
CA VAL A 278 1.03 8.72 3.94
C VAL A 278 0.81 9.71 2.81
N HIS A 279 0.41 10.90 3.17
CA HIS A 279 0.27 12.00 2.21
C HIS A 279 1.61 12.31 1.54
N PRO A 280 1.65 12.55 0.22
CA PRO A 280 2.89 12.75 -0.51
C PRO A 280 3.71 13.97 -0.05
N GLN A 281 3.11 15.00 0.51
CA GLN A 281 3.76 16.27 0.82
C GLN A 281 3.59 16.76 2.26
N ARG A 282 2.70 16.15 3.05
CA ARG A 282 2.33 16.57 4.41
C ARG A 282 2.40 15.41 5.39
N ASN A 283 2.51 15.74 6.68
CA ASN A 283 2.41 14.73 7.73
C ASN A 283 0.96 14.36 8.03
N CYS A 284 0.24 13.93 6.98
CA CYS A 284 -1.10 13.39 7.08
C CYS A 284 -1.08 11.89 6.78
N ILE A 285 -1.74 11.11 7.62
CA ILE A 285 -1.73 9.64 7.56
C ILE A 285 -3.17 9.15 7.49
N LEU A 286 -3.42 8.23 6.57
CA LEU A 286 -4.63 7.43 6.53
C LEU A 286 -4.31 5.99 6.90
N ALA A 287 -5.16 5.40 7.72
CA ALA A 287 -5.06 4.00 8.08
C ALA A 287 -6.39 3.29 7.92
N ALA A 288 -6.37 2.06 7.46
CA ALA A 288 -7.53 1.19 7.39
C ALA A 288 -7.61 0.29 8.61
N SER A 289 -8.72 0.39 9.36
CA SER A 289 -8.99 -0.46 10.51
C SER A 289 -10.44 -0.95 10.46
N GLY A 290 -10.63 -2.27 10.34
CA GLY A 290 -11.96 -2.85 10.17
C GLY A 290 -12.70 -2.28 8.96
N GLY A 291 -13.82 -1.63 9.19
CA GLY A 291 -14.64 -0.97 8.15
C GLY A 291 -14.41 0.52 8.00
N ASN A 292 -13.41 1.08 8.68
CA ASN A 292 -13.18 2.51 8.79
C ASN A 292 -11.84 2.94 8.19
N ILE A 293 -11.79 4.18 7.71
CA ILE A 293 -10.56 4.94 7.51
C ILE A 293 -10.36 5.83 8.74
N LEU A 294 -9.18 5.80 9.29
CA LEU A 294 -8.73 6.67 10.36
C LEU A 294 -7.77 7.70 9.78
N MET A 295 -7.94 8.95 10.16
CA MET A 295 -7.13 10.06 9.66
C MET A 295 -6.44 10.79 10.80
N TRP A 296 -5.14 10.98 10.68
CA TRP A 296 -4.33 11.84 11.53
C TRP A 296 -3.62 12.89 10.68
N ASP A 297 -3.54 14.12 11.21
CA ASP A 297 -2.88 15.23 10.52
C ASP A 297 -2.21 16.17 11.52
N ASN A 298 -1.33 17.04 11.03
CA ASN A 298 -0.74 18.11 11.83
C ASN A 298 -1.73 19.28 11.98
N LYS A 299 -1.93 19.79 13.20
CA LYS A 299 -2.99 20.73 13.55
C LYS A 299 -2.92 22.09 12.85
N ASP A 300 -1.75 22.48 12.38
CA ASP A 300 -1.53 23.86 11.88
C ASP A 300 -2.05 24.11 10.45
N GLN A 301 -2.52 23.07 9.74
CA GLN A 301 -2.96 23.17 8.33
C GLN A 301 -4.47 22.87 8.11
N THR A 302 -5.21 22.50 9.15
CA THR A 302 -6.61 22.07 9.01
C THR A 302 -7.61 23.19 8.75
N ASP A 303 -7.23 24.46 8.89
CA ASP A 303 -8.14 25.60 8.71
C ASP A 303 -8.19 26.13 7.26
N GLU A 304 -7.18 25.85 6.43
CA GLU A 304 -7.14 26.29 5.03
C GLU A 304 -7.93 25.38 4.07
N ASP A 305 -8.15 24.09 4.43
CA ASP A 305 -8.84 23.12 3.56
C ASP A 305 -10.39 23.12 3.75
N LYS A 306 -10.95 24.03 4.55
CA LYS A 306 -12.40 24.12 4.83
C LYS A 306 -13.16 25.13 3.99
N GLU A 307 -12.46 25.93 3.20
CA GLU A 307 -13.06 26.83 2.21
C GLU A 307 -13.07 26.18 0.81
#